data_23dc68f3908a727b77bdfa811e48bcab
#
_entry.id   23dc68f3908a727b77bdfa811e48bcab
#
_cell.length_a   1.000
_cell.length_b   1.000
_cell.length_c   1.000
_cell.angle_alpha   90.00
_cell.angle_beta   90.00
_cell.angle_gamma   90.00
#
_symmetry.space_group_name_H-M   'P 1'
#
loop_
_entity.id
_entity.type
_entity.pdbx_description
1 polymer ?
#
loop_
_entity_poly.entity_id
_entity_poly.type
_entity_poly.pdbx_seq_one_letter_code
_entity_poly.pdbx_strand_id
1 'polypeptide(L)' 'MTRAEEYRHLAEKVRARAACEESPILRAEWENLAEGYVRLAEETEASEQLDTLYDPIVGVLRVKINRTIQ' A
#
# COMPACT_ATOMS: atom_id res chain seq x y z
N MET A 1 -7.38 -5.07 11.54
CA MET A 1 -6.29 -5.15 10.56
C MET A 1 -6.26 -3.89 9.71
N THR A 2 -5.11 -3.26 9.58
CA THR A 2 -4.99 -2.05 8.75
C THR A 2 -4.94 -2.43 7.27
N ARG A 3 -5.15 -1.44 6.42
CA ARG A 3 -5.09 -1.65 4.98
C ARG A 3 -3.69 -2.11 4.55
N ALA A 4 -2.65 -1.54 5.16
CA ALA A 4 -1.28 -1.94 4.89
C ALA A 4 -1.04 -3.41 5.27
N GLU A 5 -1.55 -3.84 6.40
CA GLU A 5 -1.44 -5.23 6.82
C GLU A 5 -2.15 -6.17 5.86
N GLU A 6 -3.31 -5.75 5.34
CA GLU A 6 -4.04 -6.53 4.35
C GLU A 6 -3.21 -6.71 3.07
N TYR A 7 -2.58 -5.64 2.61
CA TYR A 7 -1.71 -5.72 1.42
C TYR A 7 -0.52 -6.64 1.66
N ARG A 8 0.10 -6.58 2.84
CA ARG A 8 1.21 -7.48 3.18
C ARG A 8 0.76 -8.92 3.20
N HIS A 9 -0.42 -9.15 3.74
CA HIS A 9 -0.99 -10.48 3.79
C HIS A 9 -1.23 -11.04 2.39
N LEU A 10 -1.75 -10.21 1.50
CA LEU A 10 -1.93 -10.57 0.10
C LEU A 10 -0.60 -10.86 -0.57
N ALA A 11 0.42 -10.05 -0.29
CA ALA A 11 1.76 -10.27 -0.83
C ALA A 11 2.32 -11.64 -0.42
N GLU A 12 2.13 -12.01 0.84
CA GLU A 12 2.57 -13.31 1.33
C GLU A 12 1.85 -14.46 0.64
N LYS A 13 0.55 -14.32 0.44
CA LYS A 13 -0.23 -15.34 -0.26
C LYS A 13 0.23 -15.50 -1.70
N VAL A 14 0.49 -14.39 -2.37
CA VAL A 14 0.96 -14.40 -3.75
C VAL A 14 2.36 -15.00 -3.84
N ARG A 15 3.24 -14.70 -2.89
CA ARG A 15 4.57 -15.31 -2.85
C ARG A 15 4.51 -16.81 -2.64
N ALA A 16 3.61 -17.26 -1.76
CA ALA A 16 3.39 -18.69 -1.56
C ALA A 16 2.94 -19.35 -2.86
N ARG A 17 2.08 -18.67 -3.60
CA ARG A 17 1.64 -19.16 -4.90
C ARG A 17 2.80 -19.24 -5.90
N ALA A 18 3.64 -18.21 -5.90
CA ALA A 18 4.83 -18.18 -6.76
C ALA A 18 5.75 -19.36 -6.49
N ALA A 19 5.93 -19.69 -5.21
CA ALA A 19 6.79 -20.80 -4.82
C ALA A 19 6.27 -22.14 -5.31
N CYS A 20 4.97 -22.27 -5.51
CA CYS A 20 4.34 -23.49 -6.01
C CYS A 20 4.28 -23.54 -7.52
N GLU A 21 4.60 -22.46 -8.20
CA GLU A 21 4.52 -22.40 -9.67
C GLU A 21 5.73 -22.99 -10.33
N GLU A 22 5.51 -23.95 -11.22
CA GLU A 22 6.59 -24.63 -11.93
C GLU A 22 7.13 -23.82 -13.10
N SER A 23 6.27 -23.04 -13.75
CA SER A 23 6.67 -22.23 -14.89
C SER A 23 7.49 -21.02 -14.42
N PRO A 24 8.74 -20.85 -14.93
CA PRO A 24 9.54 -19.67 -14.55
C PRO A 24 8.88 -18.36 -14.93
N ILE A 25 8.17 -18.32 -16.04
CA ILE A 25 7.50 -17.11 -16.52
C ILE A 25 6.35 -16.75 -15.59
N LEU A 26 5.51 -17.73 -15.25
CA LEU A 26 4.38 -17.50 -14.36
C LEU A 26 4.86 -17.18 -12.95
N ARG A 27 5.93 -17.82 -12.50
CA ARG A 27 6.52 -17.53 -11.20
C ARG A 27 6.95 -16.07 -11.11
N ALA A 28 7.62 -15.58 -12.15
CA ALA A 28 8.05 -14.18 -12.19
C ALA A 28 6.86 -13.23 -12.15
N GLU A 29 5.78 -13.57 -12.83
CA GLU A 29 4.56 -12.76 -12.80
C GLU A 29 3.95 -12.71 -11.40
N TRP A 30 3.89 -13.85 -10.71
CA TRP A 30 3.40 -13.89 -9.33
C TRP A 30 4.29 -13.09 -8.39
N GLU A 31 5.61 -13.18 -8.57
CA GLU A 31 6.54 -12.41 -7.74
C GLU A 31 6.40 -10.91 -7.98
N ASN A 32 6.20 -10.49 -9.23
CA ASN A 32 5.95 -9.09 -9.55
C ASN A 32 4.66 -8.58 -8.91
N LEU A 33 3.63 -9.40 -8.89
CA LEU A 33 2.38 -9.05 -8.25
C LEU A 33 2.58 -8.89 -6.74
N ALA A 34 3.34 -9.79 -6.12
CA ALA A 34 3.63 -9.70 -4.69
C ALA A 34 4.37 -8.40 -4.37
N GLU A 35 5.36 -8.04 -5.19
CA GLU A 35 6.07 -6.78 -5.01
C GLU A 35 5.15 -5.57 -5.12
N GLY A 36 4.20 -5.63 -6.04
CA GLY A 36 3.19 -4.58 -6.17
C GLY A 36 2.40 -4.39 -4.89
N TYR A 37 1.98 -5.48 -4.26
CA TYR A 37 1.26 -5.42 -2.99
C TYR A 37 2.15 -4.87 -1.87
N VAL A 38 3.44 -5.23 -1.85
CA VAL A 38 4.36 -4.69 -0.85
C VAL A 38 4.48 -3.18 -1.01
N ARG A 39 4.60 -2.69 -2.23
CA ARG A 39 4.65 -1.24 -2.48
C ARG A 39 3.39 -0.54 -2.03
N LEU A 40 2.23 -1.14 -2.31
CA LEU A 40 0.96 -0.58 -1.85
C LEU A 40 0.91 -0.51 -0.33
N ALA A 41 1.44 -1.54 0.35
CA ALA A 41 1.50 -1.54 1.80
C ALA A 41 2.39 -0.41 2.32
N GLU A 42 3.55 -0.23 1.71
CA GLU A 42 4.48 0.83 2.10
C GLU A 42 3.90 2.22 1.88
N GLU A 43 3.26 2.44 0.74
CA GLU A 43 2.61 3.70 0.43
C GLU A 43 1.45 3.98 1.39
N THR A 44 0.66 2.96 1.70
CA THR A 44 -0.45 3.08 2.62
C THR A 44 0.03 3.41 4.03
N GLU A 45 1.12 2.75 4.48
CA GLU A 45 1.70 3.05 5.78
C GLU A 45 2.23 4.47 5.86
N ALA A 46 2.92 4.91 4.82
CA ALA A 46 3.45 6.27 4.78
C ALA A 46 2.31 7.28 4.85
N SER A 47 1.24 7.03 4.12
CA SER A 47 0.06 7.90 4.14
C SER A 47 -0.60 7.92 5.52
N GLU A 48 -0.74 6.76 6.15
CA GLU A 48 -1.32 6.66 7.49
C GLU A 48 -0.46 7.37 8.53
N GLN A 49 0.86 7.25 8.44
CA GLN A 49 1.79 7.93 9.33
C GLN A 49 1.70 9.44 9.18
N LEU A 50 1.60 9.93 7.96
CA LEU A 50 1.43 11.35 7.70
C LEU A 50 0.13 11.87 8.31
N ASP A 51 -0.96 11.12 8.14
CA ASP A 51 -2.24 11.49 8.71
C ASP A 51 -2.17 11.56 10.24
N THR A 52 -1.46 10.61 10.86
CA THR A 52 -1.32 10.56 12.31
C THR A 52 -0.47 11.73 12.84
N LEU A 53 0.66 12.01 12.15
CA LEU A 53 1.60 13.04 12.60
C LEU A 53 1.11 14.45 12.35
N TYR A 54 0.44 14.68 11.23
CA TYR A 54 0.06 16.01 10.79
C TYR A 54 -1.43 16.27 10.79
N ASP A 55 -2.21 15.36 11.38
CA ASP A 55 -3.67 15.45 11.34
C ASP A 55 -4.24 16.81 11.75
N PRO A 56 -3.86 17.41 12.90
CA PRO A 56 -4.40 18.70 13.28
C PRO A 56 -4.01 19.81 12.30
N ILE A 57 -2.79 19.76 11.78
CA ILE A 57 -2.26 20.80 10.90
C ILE A 57 -2.73 20.60 9.47
N VAL A 58 -2.61 19.38 8.97
CA VAL A 58 -2.98 19.05 7.59
C VAL A 58 -4.47 19.22 7.38
N GLY A 59 -5.28 18.83 8.37
CA GLY A 59 -6.72 19.02 8.29
C GLY A 59 -7.11 20.47 8.12
N VAL A 60 -6.48 21.35 8.90
CA VAL A 60 -6.73 22.80 8.82
C VAL A 60 -6.27 23.34 7.47
N LEU A 61 -5.09 22.94 7.01
CA LEU A 61 -4.57 23.39 5.73
C LEU A 61 -5.43 22.93 4.56
N ARG A 62 -5.94 21.72 4.61
CA ARG A 62 -6.83 21.21 3.57
C ARG A 62 -8.11 22.03 3.48
N VAL A 63 -8.69 22.38 4.62
CA VAL A 63 -9.90 23.19 4.65
C VAL A 63 -9.64 24.58 4.06
N LYS A 64 -8.52 25.20 4.42
CA LYS A 64 -8.16 26.52 3.89
C LYS A 64 -7.91 26.49 2.40
N ILE A 65 -7.20 25.46 1.92
CA ILE A 65 -6.91 25.31 0.50
C ILE A 65 -8.20 25.13 -0.29
N ASN A 66 -9.11 24.31 0.20
CA ASN A 66 -10.38 24.07 -0.45
C ASN A 66 -11.20 25.35 -0.54
N ARG A 67 -11.21 26.16 0.50
CA ARG A 67 -11.91 27.45 0.47
C ARG A 67 -11.28 28.42 -0.53
N THR A 68 -9.97 28.39 -0.62
CA THR A 68 -9.25 29.26 -1.56
C THR A 68 -9.54 28.88 -3.01
N ILE A 69 -9.64 27.59 -3.27
CA ILE A 69 -9.89 27.08 -4.63
C ILE A 69 -11.33 27.35 -5.06
N GLN A 70 -12.25 27.29 -4.13
CA GLN A 70 -13.64 27.59 -4.40
C GLN A 70 -13.88 29.10 -4.45
#